data_a286c652b4bbe9b060a8be02ea8aaf25
#
_entry.id   a286c652b4bbe9b060a8be02ea8aaf25
#
_cell.length_a   1.000
_cell.length_b   1.000
_cell.length_c   1.000
_cell.angle_alpha   90.00
_cell.angle_beta   90.00
_cell.angle_gamma   90.00
#
_symmetry.space_group_name_H-M   'P 1'
#
loop_
_entity.id
_entity.type
_entity.pdbx_description
1 polymer ?
#
loop_
_entity_poly.entity_id
_entity_poly.type
_entity_poly.pdbx_seq_one_letter_code
_entity_poly.pdbx_strand_id
1 'polypeptide(L)'
;MKKIKITITSVLILVLFLAINTTCFGAEKIYTGSKSEVDATYIDKGYIKVRYLNVTEKKLKVIIQKDSEKYTYDLNNRGEVDTFPLQMGNGKYKISIFENISSNKYGVKQTVNVDVKLNDENSPFLVKNQLVNFSDTSETVKKAQELTEGKTDDIEKIGVIYDYIISNIVYDTEKAKNVQSGYLPKIDEILKNNKGICYDYASVMASMLRSQSIPTKLVTGYSSKLSVYHAWNEVYTDETGWIALNEININGNDWNLMDSTVASSGKQSGNPKVMEYTNKLINKEYYTKQFEY
;
A
#
# COMPACT_ATOMS: atom_id res chain seq x y z
N MET A 1 -11.68 69.47 -59.05
CA MET A 1 -11.63 69.13 -57.60
C MET A 1 -11.90 67.66 -57.49
N LYS A 2 -10.85 66.83 -57.30
CA LYS A 2 -10.92 65.38 -57.11
C LYS A 2 -11.03 65.07 -55.61
N LYS A 3 -12.10 64.39 -55.16
CA LYS A 3 -12.27 63.93 -53.80
C LYS A 3 -11.54 62.63 -53.65
N ILE A 4 -10.56 62.60 -52.74
CA ILE A 4 -9.84 61.38 -52.31
C ILE A 4 -10.70 60.67 -51.26
N LYS A 5 -11.10 59.42 -51.57
CA LYS A 5 -11.76 58.51 -50.60
C LYS A 5 -10.65 57.77 -49.85
N ILE A 6 -10.55 57.99 -48.54
CA ILE A 6 -9.66 57.23 -47.64
C ILE A 6 -10.46 56.00 -47.18
N THR A 7 -10.00 54.83 -47.59
CA THR A 7 -10.55 53.53 -47.10
C THR A 7 -9.74 53.13 -45.88
N ILE A 8 -10.41 53.12 -44.73
CA ILE A 8 -9.81 52.65 -43.47
C ILE A 8 -9.93 51.12 -43.46
N THR A 9 -8.81 50.44 -43.59
CA THR A 9 -8.72 48.99 -43.46
C THR A 9 -8.50 48.64 -41.98
N SER A 10 -9.54 48.12 -41.32
CA SER A 10 -9.45 47.64 -39.94
C SER A 10 -8.63 46.35 -39.91
N VAL A 11 -7.45 46.41 -39.32
CA VAL A 11 -6.64 45.23 -39.03
C VAL A 11 -7.17 44.63 -37.71
N LEU A 12 -7.83 43.50 -37.82
CA LEU A 12 -8.31 42.70 -36.67
C LEU A 12 -7.10 41.90 -36.14
N ILE A 13 -6.48 42.36 -35.06
CA ILE A 13 -5.42 41.62 -34.37
C ILE A 13 -6.12 40.52 -33.51
N LEU A 14 -6.07 39.29 -34.00
CA LEU A 14 -6.50 38.09 -33.24
C LEU A 14 -5.40 37.76 -32.24
N VAL A 15 -5.58 38.19 -30.98
CA VAL A 15 -4.70 37.78 -29.87
C VAL A 15 -5.09 36.35 -29.48
N LEU A 16 -4.31 35.37 -29.93
CA LEU A 16 -4.41 33.98 -29.53
C LEU A 16 -3.87 33.89 -28.09
N PHE A 17 -4.75 33.84 -27.08
CA PHE A 17 -4.38 33.43 -25.74
C PHE A 17 -4.04 31.95 -25.77
N LEU A 18 -2.76 31.61 -25.92
CA LEU A 18 -2.24 30.30 -25.52
C LEU A 18 -2.36 30.22 -23.99
N ALA A 19 -3.37 29.53 -23.52
CA ALA A 19 -3.43 29.07 -22.12
C ALA A 19 -2.24 28.11 -21.91
N ILE A 20 -1.12 28.64 -21.44
CA ILE A 20 -0.03 27.83 -20.92
C ILE A 20 -0.59 27.22 -19.62
N ASN A 21 -1.05 25.97 -19.69
CA ASN A 21 -1.27 25.16 -18.52
C ASN A 21 0.10 24.94 -17.87
N THR A 22 0.51 25.87 -17.01
CA THR A 22 1.61 25.61 -16.08
C THR A 22 1.09 24.55 -15.11
N THR A 23 1.40 23.29 -15.39
CA THR A 23 1.40 22.25 -14.35
C THR A 23 2.38 22.76 -13.29
N CYS A 24 1.85 23.27 -12.20
CA CYS A 24 2.63 23.61 -11.04
C CYS A 24 3.18 22.29 -10.50
N PHE A 25 4.37 21.90 -10.93
CA PHE A 25 5.15 20.88 -10.25
C PHE A 25 5.40 21.43 -8.86
N GLY A 26 4.81 20.80 -7.84
CA GLY A 26 5.06 21.16 -6.44
C GLY A 26 6.57 21.20 -6.24
N ALA A 27 7.07 22.26 -5.58
CA ALA A 27 8.49 22.39 -5.30
C ALA A 27 8.98 21.12 -4.61
N GLU A 28 10.09 20.54 -5.08
CA GLU A 28 10.73 19.41 -4.46
C GLU A 28 11.02 19.72 -2.98
N LYS A 29 10.52 18.89 -2.07
CA LYS A 29 10.72 19.02 -0.63
C LYS A 29 11.72 17.97 -0.16
N ILE A 30 12.98 18.16 -0.51
CA ILE A 30 14.07 17.24 -0.14
C ILE A 30 14.81 17.79 1.07
N TYR A 31 14.91 17.00 2.12
CA TYR A 31 15.63 17.30 3.35
C TYR A 31 16.92 16.47 3.39
N THR A 32 18.04 17.09 3.07
CA THR A 32 19.34 16.44 3.06
C THR A 32 20.05 16.63 4.39
N GLY A 33 20.38 15.53 5.05
CA GLY A 33 21.26 15.47 6.21
C GLY A 33 22.67 15.02 5.83
N SER A 34 23.55 14.87 6.83
CA SER A 34 24.94 14.44 6.57
C SER A 34 25.08 13.00 6.06
N LYS A 35 24.11 12.14 6.36
CA LYS A 35 24.12 10.70 6.00
C LYS A 35 22.83 10.19 5.37
N SER A 36 21.82 11.01 5.29
CA SER A 36 20.50 10.57 4.81
C SER A 36 19.74 11.69 4.12
N GLU A 37 18.81 11.29 3.30
CA GLU A 37 17.92 12.18 2.55
C GLU A 37 16.48 11.72 2.74
N VAL A 38 15.58 12.67 3.00
CA VAL A 38 14.15 12.47 3.07
C VAL A 38 13.51 13.31 1.98
N ASP A 39 12.94 12.66 1.00
CA ASP A 39 12.16 13.28 -0.06
C ASP A 39 10.68 13.26 0.33
N ALA A 40 10.15 14.43 0.66
CA ALA A 40 8.76 14.69 1.02
C ALA A 40 7.96 15.34 -0.12
N THR A 41 8.43 15.22 -1.36
CA THR A 41 7.74 15.77 -2.55
C THR A 41 6.36 15.14 -2.76
N TYR A 42 6.19 13.89 -2.30
CA TYR A 42 5.00 13.07 -2.55
C TYR A 42 4.07 12.94 -1.33
N ILE A 43 4.14 13.85 -0.39
CA ILE A 43 3.31 13.78 0.84
C ILE A 43 1.82 13.89 0.56
N ASP A 44 1.44 14.63 -0.47
CA ASP A 44 0.06 14.76 -0.96
C ASP A 44 -0.48 13.46 -1.58
N LYS A 45 0.43 12.58 -2.03
CA LYS A 45 0.16 11.24 -2.55
C LYS A 45 0.29 10.14 -1.49
N GLY A 46 0.50 10.52 -0.24
CA GLY A 46 0.49 9.61 0.91
C GLY A 46 1.79 8.87 1.19
N TYR A 47 2.95 9.34 0.68
CA TYR A 47 4.23 8.69 0.96
C TYR A 47 5.42 9.65 0.96
N ILE A 48 6.50 9.18 1.57
CA ILE A 48 7.84 9.76 1.48
C ILE A 48 8.82 8.73 0.92
N LYS A 49 9.95 9.23 0.41
CA LYS A 49 11.10 8.39 0.08
C LYS A 49 12.25 8.71 0.99
N VAL A 50 12.97 7.70 1.43
CA VAL A 50 14.14 7.86 2.30
C VAL A 50 15.31 7.08 1.74
N ARG A 51 16.48 7.69 1.76
CA ARG A 51 17.73 7.05 1.38
C ARG A 51 18.80 7.31 2.42
N TYR A 52 19.56 6.28 2.81
CA TYR A 52 20.82 6.44 3.54
C TYR A 52 21.94 6.56 2.52
N LEU A 53 22.67 7.68 2.54
CA LEU A 53 23.58 8.06 1.45
C LEU A 53 24.82 7.16 1.33
N ASN A 54 25.22 6.51 2.42
CA ASN A 54 26.39 5.66 2.47
C ASN A 54 26.01 4.18 2.62
N VAL A 55 26.66 3.30 1.89
CA VAL A 55 26.61 1.86 2.16
C VAL A 55 27.23 1.58 3.54
N THR A 56 26.58 0.76 4.35
CA THR A 56 27.04 0.42 5.71
C THR A 56 26.57 -0.98 6.11
N GLU A 57 27.37 -1.68 6.94
CA GLU A 57 26.96 -2.96 7.53
C GLU A 57 26.02 -2.80 8.75
N LYS A 58 25.79 -1.56 9.18
CA LYS A 58 24.95 -1.27 10.34
C LYS A 58 23.48 -1.38 9.99
N LYS A 59 22.68 -1.85 10.96
CA LYS A 59 21.22 -1.81 10.84
C LYS A 59 20.73 -0.38 10.92
N LEU A 60 19.81 -0.04 10.06
CA LEU A 60 19.19 1.27 9.98
C LEU A 60 17.69 1.15 10.25
N LYS A 61 17.10 2.18 10.86
CA LYS A 61 15.66 2.28 11.12
C LYS A 61 15.11 3.63 10.68
N VAL A 62 13.86 3.62 10.23
CA VAL A 62 13.05 4.82 10.07
C VAL A 62 11.87 4.73 11.03
N ILE A 63 11.66 5.77 11.83
CA ILE A 63 10.48 5.91 12.66
C ILE A 63 9.66 7.06 12.11
N ILE A 64 8.41 6.76 11.78
CA ILE A 64 7.41 7.73 11.33
C ILE A 64 6.38 7.86 12.44
N GLN A 65 6.24 9.06 13.00
CA GLN A 65 5.39 9.33 14.14
C GLN A 65 4.42 10.47 13.83
N LYS A 66 3.19 10.32 14.26
CA LYS A 66 2.17 11.37 14.34
C LYS A 66 1.48 11.23 15.69
N ASP A 67 1.46 12.30 16.46
CA ASP A 67 0.91 12.29 17.82
C ASP A 67 1.49 11.16 18.69
N SER A 68 0.67 10.26 19.22
CA SER A 68 1.07 9.09 20.00
C SER A 68 1.37 7.85 19.15
N GLU A 69 0.96 7.84 17.88
CA GLU A 69 1.14 6.71 16.99
C GLU A 69 2.52 6.73 16.34
N LYS A 70 3.12 5.57 16.18
CA LYS A 70 4.41 5.44 15.50
C LYS A 70 4.53 4.12 14.76
N TYR A 71 5.15 4.21 13.60
CA TYR A 71 5.54 3.05 12.78
C TYR A 71 7.06 3.01 12.69
N THR A 72 7.62 1.82 12.88
CA THR A 72 9.06 1.58 12.82
C THR A 72 9.36 0.62 11.67
N TYR A 73 10.18 1.08 10.74
CA TYR A 73 10.59 0.33 9.57
C TYR A 73 12.10 0.08 9.58
N ASP A 74 12.53 -0.97 8.93
CA ASP A 74 13.92 -1.09 8.52
C ASP A 74 14.20 -0.14 7.35
N LEU A 75 15.40 0.43 7.28
CA LEU A 75 15.88 1.17 6.12
C LEU A 75 17.00 0.35 5.50
N ASN A 76 17.03 0.21 4.18
CA ASN A 76 18.10 -0.48 3.52
C ASN A 76 19.44 0.24 3.76
N ASN A 77 20.50 -0.55 3.85
CA ASN A 77 21.85 -0.06 4.14
C ASN A 77 22.77 -0.06 2.88
N ARG A 78 22.15 -0.21 1.69
CA ARG A 78 22.85 -0.26 0.40
C ARG A 78 22.86 1.06 -0.36
N GLY A 79 22.30 2.12 0.22
CA GLY A 79 22.19 3.43 -0.44
C GLY A 79 21.04 3.54 -1.45
N GLU A 80 20.15 2.56 -1.47
CA GLU A 80 18.94 2.55 -2.30
C GLU A 80 17.82 3.40 -1.66
N VAL A 81 16.84 3.79 -2.46
CA VAL A 81 15.68 4.54 -2.00
C VAL A 81 14.59 3.59 -1.53
N ASP A 82 14.16 3.73 -0.29
CA ASP A 82 12.98 3.06 0.24
C ASP A 82 11.77 4.02 0.27
N THR A 83 10.58 3.47 0.09
CA THR A 83 9.31 4.20 0.15
C THR A 83 8.56 3.84 1.42
N PHE A 84 8.03 4.87 2.11
CA PHE A 84 7.29 4.72 3.36
C PHE A 84 5.94 5.43 3.27
N PRO A 85 4.82 4.75 3.57
CA PRO A 85 3.49 5.35 3.54
C PRO A 85 3.28 6.29 4.74
N LEU A 86 2.38 7.26 4.56
CA LEU A 86 1.94 8.21 5.57
C LEU A 86 0.50 7.88 6.01
N GLN A 87 0.32 6.65 6.49
CA GLN A 87 -0.98 6.01 6.72
C GLN A 87 -1.77 6.53 7.93
N MET A 88 -1.20 7.43 8.74
CA MET A 88 -1.91 8.02 9.89
C MET A 88 -2.74 9.27 9.52
N GLY A 89 -3.04 9.49 8.22
CA GLY A 89 -3.87 10.58 7.72
C GLY A 89 -3.21 11.97 7.80
N ASN A 90 -4.00 13.02 7.65
CA ASN A 90 -3.54 14.40 7.64
C ASN A 90 -2.93 14.84 8.98
N GLY A 91 -1.96 15.76 8.95
CA GLY A 91 -1.37 16.38 10.14
C GLY A 91 0.14 16.43 10.18
N LYS A 92 0.70 16.72 11.35
CA LYS A 92 2.14 16.91 11.53
C LYS A 92 2.82 15.57 11.82
N TYR A 93 3.78 15.22 10.96
CA TYR A 93 4.57 14.01 11.07
C TYR A 93 6.00 14.33 11.47
N LYS A 94 6.58 13.47 12.30
CA LYS A 94 8.00 13.44 12.63
C LYS A 94 8.62 12.19 12.06
N ILE A 95 9.60 12.35 11.16
CA ILE A 95 10.34 11.29 10.50
C ILE A 95 11.74 11.29 11.07
N SER A 96 12.17 10.18 11.68
CA SER A 96 13.49 10.07 12.29
C SER A 96 14.25 8.87 11.75
N ILE A 97 15.49 9.09 11.34
CA ILE A 97 16.40 8.08 10.81
C ILE A 97 17.44 7.73 11.85
N PHE A 98 17.63 6.44 12.08
CA PHE A 98 18.50 5.89 13.11
C PHE A 98 19.52 4.93 12.53
N GLU A 99 20.72 4.96 13.08
CA GLU A 99 21.80 4.00 12.81
C GLU A 99 22.11 3.21 14.08
N ASN A 100 22.25 1.91 13.96
CA ASN A 100 22.65 1.05 15.08
C ASN A 100 24.04 1.44 15.61
N ILE A 101 24.14 1.59 16.93
CA ILE A 101 25.39 1.87 17.64
C ILE A 101 25.99 0.59 18.19
N SER A 102 25.16 -0.20 18.91
CA SER A 102 25.56 -1.49 19.49
C SER A 102 24.32 -2.27 19.92
N SER A 103 24.29 -3.58 19.73
CA SER A 103 23.17 -4.42 20.12
C SER A 103 21.82 -3.83 19.63
N ASN A 104 20.91 -3.49 20.53
CA ASN A 104 19.60 -2.86 20.23
C ASN A 104 19.61 -1.33 20.47
N LYS A 105 20.77 -0.71 20.59
CA LYS A 105 20.88 0.76 20.75
C LYS A 105 21.08 1.43 19.40
N TYR A 106 20.29 2.47 19.18
CA TYR A 106 20.30 3.26 17.94
C TYR A 106 20.50 4.74 18.23
N GLY A 107 21.30 5.40 17.40
CA GLY A 107 21.52 6.85 17.46
C GLY A 107 20.79 7.54 16.30
N VAL A 108 20.17 8.67 16.61
CA VAL A 108 19.50 9.51 15.62
C VAL A 108 20.53 10.10 14.65
N LYS A 109 20.29 10.03 13.36
CA LYS A 109 21.10 10.64 12.31
C LYS A 109 20.43 11.86 11.68
N GLN A 110 19.12 11.81 11.55
CA GLN A 110 18.32 12.92 11.01
C GLN A 110 16.91 12.88 11.61
N THR A 111 16.32 14.05 11.80
CA THR A 111 14.90 14.20 12.09
C THR A 111 14.33 15.28 11.20
N VAL A 112 13.20 14.99 10.56
CA VAL A 112 12.46 15.90 9.69
C VAL A 112 11.02 15.98 10.19
N ASN A 113 10.46 17.20 10.23
CA ASN A 113 9.06 17.40 10.50
C ASN A 113 8.39 17.87 9.20
N VAL A 114 7.27 17.25 8.85
CA VAL A 114 6.47 17.60 7.67
C VAL A 114 5.01 17.75 8.05
N ASP A 115 4.33 18.65 7.39
CA ASP A 115 2.87 18.82 7.51
C ASP A 115 2.22 18.13 6.31
N VAL A 116 1.51 17.04 6.58
CA VAL A 116 0.90 16.17 5.57
C VAL A 116 -0.53 16.63 5.31
N LYS A 117 -0.82 16.86 4.05
CA LYS A 117 -2.16 17.09 3.54
C LYS A 117 -2.34 16.19 2.31
N LEU A 118 -3.07 15.11 2.50
CA LEU A 118 -3.36 14.12 1.46
C LEU A 118 -4.38 14.66 0.47
N ASN A 119 -4.19 14.37 -0.80
CA ASN A 119 -5.20 14.64 -1.83
C ASN A 119 -6.38 13.66 -1.72
N ASP A 120 -6.09 12.44 -1.26
CA ASP A 120 -7.04 11.37 -0.97
C ASP A 120 -6.53 10.59 0.25
N GLU A 121 -7.40 10.41 1.25
CA GLU A 121 -7.05 9.72 2.50
C GLU A 121 -6.73 8.22 2.30
N ASN A 122 -7.16 7.63 1.20
CA ASN A 122 -6.88 6.25 0.83
C ASN A 122 -5.54 6.10 0.09
N SER A 123 -4.94 7.19 -0.39
CA SER A 123 -3.71 7.15 -1.21
C SER A 123 -2.51 6.45 -0.55
N PRO A 124 -2.28 6.50 0.78
CA PRO A 124 -1.21 5.73 1.41
C PRO A 124 -1.33 4.20 1.23
N PHE A 125 -2.55 3.71 1.01
CA PHE A 125 -2.86 2.30 0.85
C PHE A 125 -2.88 1.83 -0.62
N LEU A 126 -2.42 2.68 -1.53
CA LEU A 126 -2.08 2.36 -2.92
C LEU A 126 -0.57 2.23 -3.13
N VAL A 127 0.23 2.67 -2.16
CA VAL A 127 1.68 2.77 -2.30
C VAL A 127 2.36 1.46 -1.89
N LYS A 128 3.40 1.09 -2.63
CA LYS A 128 4.30 0.01 -2.21
C LYS A 128 5.07 0.40 -0.95
N ASN A 129 5.34 -0.57 -0.12
CA ASN A 129 6.18 -0.42 1.08
C ASN A 129 6.92 -1.73 1.35
N GLN A 130 7.67 -1.84 2.45
CA GLN A 130 8.45 -3.04 2.77
C GLN A 130 7.58 -4.30 2.94
N LEU A 131 6.34 -4.15 3.44
CA LEU A 131 5.44 -5.26 3.74
C LEU A 131 4.61 -5.65 2.51
N VAL A 132 4.36 -4.67 1.64
CA VAL A 132 3.61 -4.80 0.39
C VAL A 132 4.52 -4.31 -0.74
N ASN A 133 5.53 -5.14 -1.06
CA ASN A 133 6.60 -4.74 -1.97
C ASN A 133 6.38 -5.32 -3.37
N PHE A 134 5.89 -4.49 -4.28
CA PHE A 134 5.61 -4.85 -5.68
C PHE A 134 6.19 -3.83 -6.66
N SER A 135 6.29 -4.24 -7.91
CA SER A 135 6.65 -3.39 -9.05
C SER A 135 5.89 -3.85 -10.29
N ASP A 136 5.87 -3.05 -11.33
CA ASP A 136 5.23 -3.41 -12.61
C ASP A 136 5.84 -4.66 -13.26
N THR A 137 7.05 -5.04 -12.86
CA THR A 137 7.73 -6.25 -13.36
C THR A 137 7.50 -7.49 -12.49
N SER A 138 6.86 -7.36 -11.32
CA SER A 138 6.57 -8.49 -10.43
C SER A 138 5.61 -9.48 -11.08
N GLU A 139 5.90 -10.78 -10.96
CA GLU A 139 5.02 -11.85 -11.49
C GLU A 139 3.63 -11.80 -10.81
N THR A 140 3.59 -11.39 -9.54
CA THR A 140 2.35 -11.17 -8.78
C THR A 140 1.48 -10.07 -9.42
N VAL A 141 2.10 -8.99 -9.91
CA VAL A 141 1.38 -7.90 -10.60
C VAL A 141 0.88 -8.37 -11.97
N LYS A 142 1.71 -9.07 -12.73
CA LYS A 142 1.30 -9.64 -14.02
C LYS A 142 0.12 -10.61 -13.86
N LYS A 143 0.13 -11.43 -12.81
CA LYS A 143 -0.98 -12.33 -12.50
C LYS A 143 -2.25 -11.55 -12.14
N ALA A 144 -2.15 -10.46 -11.39
CA ALA A 144 -3.30 -9.60 -11.11
C ALA A 144 -3.89 -9.00 -12.40
N GLN A 145 -3.03 -8.51 -13.30
CA GLN A 145 -3.46 -7.98 -14.61
C GLN A 145 -4.17 -9.06 -15.46
N GLU A 146 -3.62 -10.28 -15.51
CA GLU A 146 -4.24 -11.43 -16.22
C GLU A 146 -5.65 -11.73 -15.65
N LEU A 147 -5.77 -11.80 -14.32
CA LEU A 147 -7.04 -12.11 -13.66
C LEU A 147 -8.12 -11.04 -13.86
N THR A 148 -7.70 -9.80 -13.98
CA THR A 148 -8.59 -8.64 -14.09
C THR A 148 -8.79 -8.16 -15.53
N GLU A 149 -8.23 -8.86 -16.51
CA GLU A 149 -8.36 -8.52 -17.92
C GLU A 149 -9.85 -8.39 -18.33
N GLY A 150 -10.19 -7.27 -18.94
CA GLY A 150 -11.54 -6.95 -19.39
C GLY A 150 -12.54 -6.59 -18.27
N LYS A 151 -12.11 -6.56 -17.00
CA LYS A 151 -12.96 -6.14 -15.87
C LYS A 151 -12.81 -4.65 -15.59
N THR A 152 -13.94 -3.95 -15.50
CA THR A 152 -13.98 -2.51 -15.16
C THR A 152 -14.46 -2.26 -13.74
N ASP A 153 -15.29 -3.15 -13.21
CA ASP A 153 -15.88 -3.10 -11.88
C ASP A 153 -14.87 -3.57 -10.81
N ASP A 154 -14.69 -2.80 -9.74
CA ASP A 154 -13.73 -3.13 -8.69
C ASP A 154 -14.15 -4.35 -7.86
N ILE A 155 -15.46 -4.58 -7.67
CA ILE A 155 -15.97 -5.77 -6.99
C ILE A 155 -15.59 -7.03 -7.77
N GLU A 156 -15.69 -6.99 -9.11
CA GLU A 156 -15.27 -8.11 -9.96
C GLU A 156 -13.75 -8.35 -9.86
N LYS A 157 -12.94 -7.28 -9.87
CA LYS A 157 -11.47 -7.39 -9.72
C LYS A 157 -11.10 -7.96 -8.35
N ILE A 158 -11.71 -7.43 -7.27
CA ILE A 158 -11.52 -7.94 -5.90
C ILE A 158 -11.89 -9.42 -5.85
N GLY A 159 -13.06 -9.78 -6.41
CA GLY A 159 -13.56 -11.15 -6.40
C GLY A 159 -12.62 -12.16 -7.05
N VAL A 160 -12.13 -11.89 -8.26
CA VAL A 160 -11.26 -12.82 -8.98
C VAL A 160 -9.87 -12.93 -8.35
N ILE A 161 -9.32 -11.84 -7.81
CA ILE A 161 -8.05 -11.84 -7.09
C ILE A 161 -8.18 -12.63 -5.79
N TYR A 162 -9.22 -12.37 -5.01
CA TYR A 162 -9.47 -13.07 -3.77
C TYR A 162 -9.68 -14.56 -3.99
N ASP A 163 -10.53 -14.94 -4.97
CA ASP A 163 -10.78 -16.33 -5.33
C ASP A 163 -9.52 -17.06 -5.77
N TYR A 164 -8.67 -16.41 -6.57
CA TYR A 164 -7.39 -16.96 -6.97
C TYR A 164 -6.50 -17.26 -5.75
N ILE A 165 -6.35 -16.32 -4.83
CA ILE A 165 -5.49 -16.48 -3.65
C ILE A 165 -5.97 -17.62 -2.77
N ILE A 166 -7.27 -17.65 -2.41
CA ILE A 166 -7.82 -18.67 -1.51
C ILE A 166 -7.87 -20.06 -2.13
N SER A 167 -7.84 -20.16 -3.47
CA SER A 167 -7.85 -21.42 -4.19
C SER A 167 -6.46 -22.00 -4.42
N ASN A 168 -5.44 -21.14 -4.55
CA ASN A 168 -4.12 -21.58 -5.04
C ASN A 168 -3.04 -21.53 -3.96
N ILE A 169 -3.10 -20.62 -2.98
CA ILE A 169 -2.08 -20.55 -1.93
C ILE A 169 -2.49 -21.44 -0.75
N VAL A 170 -1.61 -22.36 -0.36
CA VAL A 170 -1.79 -23.29 0.76
C VAL A 170 -1.07 -22.76 2.00
N TYR A 171 -1.66 -22.95 3.18
CA TYR A 171 -1.05 -22.48 4.42
C TYR A 171 0.23 -23.25 4.78
N ASP A 172 1.31 -22.51 5.03
CA ASP A 172 2.62 -23.07 5.38
C ASP A 172 2.80 -23.23 6.89
N THR A 173 2.36 -24.35 7.40
CA THR A 173 2.47 -24.67 8.84
C THR A 173 3.92 -24.75 9.34
N GLU A 174 4.85 -25.19 8.48
CA GLU A 174 6.28 -25.28 8.86
C GLU A 174 6.91 -23.89 8.91
N LYS A 175 6.63 -23.03 7.94
CA LYS A 175 7.06 -21.63 7.97
C LYS A 175 6.47 -20.90 9.17
N ALA A 176 5.18 -21.10 9.48
CA ALA A 176 4.52 -20.47 10.61
C ALA A 176 5.18 -20.76 11.96
N LYS A 177 5.73 -21.98 12.15
CA LYS A 177 6.46 -22.37 13.36
C LYS A 177 7.87 -21.76 13.45
N ASN A 178 8.49 -21.47 12.30
CA ASN A 178 9.93 -21.17 12.22
C ASN A 178 10.25 -19.74 11.74
N VAL A 179 9.23 -18.96 11.35
CA VAL A 179 9.44 -17.59 10.85
C VAL A 179 10.11 -16.72 11.90
N GLN A 180 11.16 -16.02 11.48
CA GLN A 180 11.95 -15.16 12.36
C GLN A 180 11.42 -13.73 12.39
N SER A 181 11.68 -13.03 13.50
CA SER A 181 11.41 -11.60 13.59
C SER A 181 12.13 -10.82 12.49
N GLY A 182 11.44 -9.86 11.88
CA GLY A 182 11.96 -9.09 10.74
C GLY A 182 11.76 -9.77 9.38
N TYR A 183 11.03 -10.89 9.32
CA TYR A 183 10.63 -11.48 8.06
C TYR A 183 9.80 -10.48 7.22
N LEU A 184 10.13 -10.36 5.94
CA LEU A 184 9.37 -9.59 4.95
C LEU A 184 8.91 -10.53 3.83
N PRO A 185 7.63 -10.50 3.45
CA PRO A 185 7.08 -11.33 2.38
C PRO A 185 7.75 -11.06 1.03
N LYS A 186 8.06 -12.12 0.30
CA LYS A 186 8.54 -12.06 -1.08
C LYS A 186 7.44 -12.58 -2.00
N ILE A 187 6.62 -11.66 -2.47
CA ILE A 187 5.34 -11.97 -3.14
C ILE A 187 5.47 -12.91 -4.34
N ASP A 188 6.51 -12.75 -5.16
CA ASP A 188 6.73 -13.59 -6.34
C ASP A 188 7.20 -15.02 -5.97
N GLU A 189 7.98 -15.17 -4.88
CA GLU A 189 8.35 -16.48 -4.36
C GLU A 189 7.13 -17.20 -3.77
N ILE A 190 6.25 -16.46 -3.06
CA ILE A 190 5.00 -17.00 -2.49
C ILE A 190 4.08 -17.49 -3.62
N LEU A 191 3.90 -16.66 -4.64
CA LEU A 191 3.08 -16.99 -5.81
C LEU A 191 3.63 -18.22 -6.54
N LYS A 192 4.94 -18.27 -6.77
CA LYS A 192 5.62 -19.39 -7.44
C LYS A 192 5.47 -20.71 -6.68
N ASN A 193 5.57 -20.66 -5.35
CA ASN A 193 5.52 -21.84 -4.49
C ASN A 193 4.10 -22.22 -4.08
N ASN A 194 3.12 -21.34 -4.31
CA ASN A 194 1.72 -21.48 -3.90
C ASN A 194 1.60 -21.83 -2.39
N LYS A 195 2.44 -21.23 -1.55
CA LYS A 195 2.50 -21.56 -0.12
C LYS A 195 2.95 -20.37 0.73
N GLY A 196 2.25 -20.13 1.85
CA GLY A 196 2.57 -19.00 2.70
C GLY A 196 1.86 -19.01 4.05
N ILE A 197 2.25 -18.09 4.94
CA ILE A 197 1.58 -17.81 6.22
C ILE A 197 0.60 -16.62 6.06
N CYS A 198 -0.18 -16.30 7.08
CA CYS A 198 -1.16 -15.21 7.02
C CYS A 198 -0.56 -13.88 6.52
N TYR A 199 0.65 -13.57 6.92
CA TYR A 199 1.36 -12.37 6.46
C TYR A 199 1.68 -12.41 4.96
N ASP A 200 2.01 -13.59 4.43
CA ASP A 200 2.27 -13.80 3.00
C ASP A 200 0.98 -13.63 2.17
N TYR A 201 -0.12 -14.24 2.61
CA TYR A 201 -1.44 -14.07 2.00
C TYR A 201 -1.84 -12.61 1.92
N ALA A 202 -1.76 -11.90 3.05
CA ALA A 202 -2.13 -10.49 3.12
C ALA A 202 -1.24 -9.60 2.24
N SER A 203 0.06 -9.91 2.16
CA SER A 203 1.00 -9.16 1.31
C SER A 203 0.74 -9.39 -0.18
N VAL A 204 0.51 -10.64 -0.61
CA VAL A 204 0.17 -10.97 -2.01
C VAL A 204 -1.14 -10.28 -2.40
N MET A 205 -2.17 -10.39 -1.58
CA MET A 205 -3.47 -9.76 -1.84
C MET A 205 -3.36 -8.23 -1.96
N ALA A 206 -2.71 -7.58 -1.00
CA ALA A 206 -2.50 -6.13 -1.05
C ALA A 206 -1.68 -5.71 -2.28
N SER A 207 -0.65 -6.47 -2.66
CA SER A 207 0.15 -6.19 -3.85
C SER A 207 -0.66 -6.30 -5.13
N MET A 208 -1.47 -7.35 -5.27
CA MET A 208 -2.35 -7.55 -6.42
C MET A 208 -3.39 -6.41 -6.52
N LEU A 209 -4.11 -6.11 -5.45
CA LEU A 209 -5.18 -5.11 -5.46
C LEU A 209 -4.63 -3.69 -5.65
N ARG A 210 -3.54 -3.32 -4.96
CA ARG A 210 -2.90 -2.01 -5.15
C ARG A 210 -2.40 -1.80 -6.57
N SER A 211 -1.90 -2.85 -7.23
CA SER A 211 -1.49 -2.79 -8.64
C SER A 211 -2.66 -2.55 -9.61
N GLN A 212 -3.89 -2.82 -9.17
CA GLN A 212 -5.13 -2.53 -9.87
C GLN A 212 -5.79 -1.22 -9.40
N SER A 213 -5.06 -0.38 -8.67
CA SER A 213 -5.53 0.90 -8.12
C SER A 213 -6.63 0.77 -7.07
N ILE A 214 -6.76 -0.38 -6.41
CA ILE A 214 -7.73 -0.63 -5.35
C ILE A 214 -7.03 -0.45 -3.99
N PRO A 215 -7.42 0.56 -3.18
CA PRO A 215 -6.80 0.81 -1.89
C PRO A 215 -6.97 -0.39 -0.97
N THR A 216 -5.84 -0.89 -0.46
CA THR A 216 -5.83 -2.12 0.34
C THR A 216 -4.85 -2.00 1.49
N LYS A 217 -5.33 -2.11 2.71
CA LYS A 217 -4.52 -2.21 3.92
C LYS A 217 -4.03 -3.64 4.12
N LEU A 218 -2.77 -3.79 4.46
CA LEU A 218 -2.27 -4.97 5.16
C LEU A 218 -2.39 -4.66 6.65
N VAL A 219 -3.22 -5.40 7.35
CA VAL A 219 -3.49 -5.19 8.77
C VAL A 219 -2.87 -6.31 9.58
N THR A 220 -2.30 -5.97 10.72
CA THR A 220 -1.80 -6.96 11.68
C THR A 220 -2.41 -6.73 13.07
N GLY A 221 -2.65 -7.80 13.79
CA GLY A 221 -3.29 -7.74 15.10
C GLY A 221 -3.72 -9.10 15.63
N TYR A 222 -4.86 -9.15 16.29
CA TYR A 222 -5.40 -10.36 16.90
C TYR A 222 -6.83 -10.61 16.42
N SER A 223 -7.21 -11.89 16.37
CA SER A 223 -8.61 -12.29 16.27
C SER A 223 -8.98 -13.10 17.52
N SER A 224 -10.15 -12.82 18.11
CA SER A 224 -10.65 -13.58 19.26
C SER A 224 -10.94 -15.05 18.93
N LYS A 225 -10.91 -15.42 17.65
CA LYS A 225 -11.13 -16.79 17.14
C LYS A 225 -9.83 -17.51 16.79
N LEU A 226 -8.69 -16.81 16.83
CA LEU A 226 -7.37 -17.37 16.53
C LEU A 226 -6.45 -17.14 17.73
N SER A 227 -5.62 -18.15 18.05
CA SER A 227 -4.72 -18.11 19.22
C SER A 227 -3.37 -17.42 18.94
N VAL A 228 -3.18 -16.86 17.74
CA VAL A 228 -1.90 -16.32 17.29
C VAL A 228 -2.05 -14.89 16.78
N TYR A 229 -0.94 -14.16 16.77
CA TYR A 229 -0.86 -12.89 16.05
C TYR A 229 -1.12 -13.13 14.56
N HIS A 230 -1.96 -12.29 13.97
CA HIS A 230 -2.53 -12.56 12.66
C HIS A 230 -2.37 -11.38 11.70
N ALA A 231 -2.46 -11.65 10.39
CA ALA A 231 -2.48 -10.65 9.35
C ALA A 231 -3.66 -10.91 8.40
N TRP A 232 -4.32 -9.83 7.97
CA TRP A 232 -5.44 -9.83 7.04
C TRP A 232 -5.43 -8.56 6.19
N ASN A 233 -6.43 -8.38 5.34
CA ASN A 233 -6.61 -7.17 4.56
C ASN A 233 -7.90 -6.44 4.92
N GLU A 234 -7.88 -5.13 4.73
CA GLU A 234 -9.08 -4.31 4.57
C GLU A 234 -9.01 -3.65 3.20
N VAL A 235 -10.08 -3.78 2.43
CA VAL A 235 -10.17 -3.30 1.05
C VAL A 235 -11.20 -2.19 0.97
N TYR A 236 -10.87 -1.10 0.28
CA TYR A 236 -11.75 0.02 0.07
C TYR A 236 -12.15 0.11 -1.41
N THR A 237 -13.43 0.38 -1.68
CA THR A 237 -13.97 0.75 -2.98
C THR A 237 -15.23 1.60 -2.79
N ASP A 238 -15.56 2.42 -3.78
CA ASP A 238 -16.81 3.18 -3.80
C ASP A 238 -18.01 2.30 -4.21
N GLU A 239 -17.76 1.13 -4.78
CA GLU A 239 -18.76 0.20 -5.26
C GLU A 239 -19.32 -0.68 -4.13
N THR A 240 -20.57 -1.08 -4.26
CA THR A 240 -21.26 -1.98 -3.31
C THR A 240 -21.70 -3.24 -4.03
N GLY A 241 -21.47 -4.42 -3.45
CA GLY A 241 -21.88 -5.68 -4.07
C GLY A 241 -21.40 -6.92 -3.34
N TRP A 242 -21.68 -8.07 -3.94
CA TRP A 242 -21.35 -9.39 -3.39
C TRP A 242 -20.26 -10.08 -4.18
N ILE A 243 -19.30 -10.63 -3.48
CA ILE A 243 -18.37 -11.63 -4.00
C ILE A 243 -19.07 -12.99 -3.84
N ALA A 244 -19.78 -13.43 -4.88
CA ALA A 244 -20.70 -14.56 -4.83
C ALA A 244 -20.08 -15.89 -4.38
N LEU A 245 -18.81 -16.12 -4.66
CA LEU A 245 -18.15 -17.39 -4.35
C LEU A 245 -17.81 -17.56 -2.87
N ASN A 246 -17.84 -16.48 -2.08
CA ASN A 246 -17.39 -16.49 -0.68
C ASN A 246 -18.37 -15.82 0.28
N GLU A 247 -19.56 -15.47 -0.19
CA GLU A 247 -20.61 -14.79 0.59
C GLU A 247 -20.09 -13.51 1.29
N ILE A 248 -19.12 -12.81 0.68
CA ILE A 248 -18.58 -11.55 1.18
C ILE A 248 -19.39 -10.40 0.59
N ASN A 249 -19.94 -9.55 1.46
CA ASN A 249 -20.58 -8.31 1.07
C ASN A 249 -19.59 -7.16 1.16
N ILE A 250 -19.38 -6.47 0.06
CA ILE A 250 -18.61 -5.25 -0.01
C ILE A 250 -19.55 -4.06 0.19
N ASN A 251 -19.30 -3.27 1.23
CA ASN A 251 -19.97 -2.00 1.47
C ASN A 251 -19.16 -0.89 0.82
N GLY A 252 -19.75 -0.18 -0.14
CA GLY A 252 -19.10 0.95 -0.80
C GLY A 252 -18.81 2.07 0.19
N ASN A 253 -17.74 2.84 -0.08
CA ASN A 253 -17.25 3.93 0.76
C ASN A 253 -16.86 3.50 2.18
N ASP A 254 -16.52 2.21 2.40
CA ASP A 254 -16.06 1.68 3.68
C ASP A 254 -14.88 0.71 3.49
N TRP A 255 -14.16 0.47 4.57
CA TRP A 255 -13.10 -0.53 4.63
C TRP A 255 -13.69 -1.92 4.94
N ASN A 256 -13.53 -2.83 4.01
CA ASN A 256 -14.09 -4.18 4.08
C ASN A 256 -13.02 -5.18 4.49
N LEU A 257 -13.26 -5.92 5.59
CA LEU A 257 -12.36 -6.96 6.09
C LEU A 257 -12.37 -8.16 5.16
N MET A 258 -11.18 -8.60 4.75
CA MET A 258 -10.97 -9.79 3.93
C MET A 258 -9.82 -10.63 4.50
N ASP A 259 -10.13 -11.80 5.03
CA ASP A 259 -9.14 -12.74 5.55
C ASP A 259 -8.98 -13.93 4.61
N SER A 260 -8.08 -13.77 3.66
CA SER A 260 -7.79 -14.81 2.66
C SER A 260 -7.20 -16.08 3.26
N THR A 261 -6.55 -16.01 4.43
CA THR A 261 -5.99 -17.17 5.12
C THR A 261 -7.09 -18.06 5.70
N VAL A 262 -8.03 -17.47 6.42
CA VAL A 262 -9.17 -18.19 7.01
C VAL A 262 -10.07 -18.73 5.91
N ALA A 263 -10.38 -17.93 4.89
CA ALA A 263 -11.20 -18.36 3.75
C ALA A 263 -10.56 -19.49 2.95
N SER A 264 -9.25 -19.45 2.72
CA SER A 264 -8.49 -20.51 2.05
C SER A 264 -8.65 -21.86 2.75
N SER A 265 -8.57 -21.87 4.10
CA SER A 265 -8.77 -23.09 4.88
C SER A 265 -10.16 -23.71 4.69
N GLY A 266 -11.19 -22.86 4.58
CA GLY A 266 -12.56 -23.30 4.30
C GLY A 266 -12.71 -23.86 2.89
N LYS A 267 -12.26 -23.11 1.89
CA LYS A 267 -12.39 -23.47 0.47
C LYS A 267 -11.64 -24.76 0.12
N GLN A 268 -10.41 -24.87 0.58
CA GLN A 268 -9.55 -26.02 0.29
C GLN A 268 -9.94 -27.31 1.05
N SER A 269 -10.78 -27.20 2.09
CA SER A 269 -11.35 -28.36 2.76
C SER A 269 -12.26 -29.19 1.85
N GLY A 270 -12.80 -28.59 0.78
CA GLY A 270 -13.80 -29.21 -0.08
C GLY A 270 -15.14 -29.49 0.63
N ASN A 271 -15.31 -29.05 1.86
CA ASN A 271 -16.50 -29.31 2.66
C ASN A 271 -17.33 -28.02 2.83
N PRO A 272 -18.56 -27.94 2.30
CA PRO A 272 -19.40 -26.76 2.41
C PRO A 272 -19.66 -26.28 3.85
N LYS A 273 -19.77 -27.19 4.83
CA LYS A 273 -19.97 -26.82 6.24
C LYS A 273 -18.72 -26.17 6.84
N VAL A 274 -17.54 -26.63 6.44
CA VAL A 274 -16.26 -26.02 6.89
C VAL A 274 -16.11 -24.63 6.26
N MET A 275 -16.44 -24.48 4.97
CA MET A 275 -16.42 -23.20 4.28
C MET A 275 -17.39 -22.20 4.94
N GLU A 276 -18.63 -22.60 5.20
CA GLU A 276 -19.61 -21.77 5.91
C GLU A 276 -19.10 -21.36 7.31
N TYR A 277 -18.50 -22.30 8.05
CA TYR A 277 -17.93 -22.02 9.36
C TYR A 277 -16.77 -21.02 9.28
N THR A 278 -15.82 -21.19 8.38
CA THR A 278 -14.69 -20.26 8.23
C THR A 278 -15.15 -18.87 7.79
N ASN A 279 -16.14 -18.77 6.90
CA ASN A 279 -16.70 -17.47 6.49
C ASN A 279 -17.33 -16.72 7.69
N LYS A 280 -17.99 -17.43 8.61
CA LYS A 280 -18.51 -16.84 9.87
C LYS A 280 -17.44 -16.33 10.82
N LEU A 281 -16.19 -16.84 10.71
CA LEU A 281 -15.06 -16.36 11.49
C LEU A 281 -14.54 -15.01 10.98
N ILE A 282 -14.79 -14.66 9.72
CA ILE A 282 -14.39 -13.40 9.09
C ILE A 282 -15.46 -12.33 9.44
N ASN A 283 -15.41 -11.85 10.68
CA ASN A 283 -16.34 -10.83 11.19
C ASN A 283 -15.55 -9.75 11.92
N LYS A 284 -15.73 -8.47 11.56
CA LYS A 284 -15.03 -7.31 12.14
C LYS A 284 -15.00 -7.34 13.69
N GLU A 285 -16.06 -7.82 14.33
CA GLU A 285 -16.17 -7.91 15.79
C GLU A 285 -15.12 -8.82 16.45
N TYR A 286 -14.56 -9.75 15.70
CA TYR A 286 -13.55 -10.69 16.21
C TYR A 286 -12.13 -10.19 16.05
N TYR A 287 -11.90 -9.10 15.28
CA TYR A 287 -10.57 -8.61 14.91
C TYR A 287 -10.21 -7.33 15.67
N THR A 288 -9.02 -7.32 16.27
CA THR A 288 -8.45 -6.16 16.95
C THR A 288 -7.16 -5.76 16.23
N LYS A 289 -7.20 -4.61 15.54
CA LYS A 289 -6.05 -4.07 14.80
C LYS A 289 -4.98 -3.56 15.75
N GLN A 290 -3.71 -3.80 15.41
CA GLN A 290 -2.55 -3.15 16.02
C GLN A 290 -1.86 -2.20 15.05
N PHE A 291 -1.63 -2.64 13.80
CA PHE A 291 -1.01 -1.84 12.76
C PHE A 291 -1.72 -2.04 11.43
N GLU A 292 -1.71 -0.99 10.62
CA GLU A 292 -2.17 -1.00 9.23
C GLU A 292 -1.12 -0.36 8.33
N TYR A 293 -0.84 -1.01 7.20
CA TYR A 293 0.23 -0.65 6.28
C TYR A 293 -0.27 -0.49 4.85
#